data_47deb75e7b372f6bef867da85dfb55d8
#
_entry.id   47deb75e7b372f6bef867da85dfb55d8
#
_cell.length_a   1.000
_cell.length_b   1.000
_cell.length_c   1.000
_cell.angle_alpha   90.00
_cell.angle_beta   90.00
_cell.angle_gamma   90.00
#
_symmetry.space_group_name_H-M   'P 1'
#
loop_
_entity.id
_entity.type
_entity.pdbx_description
1 polymer ?
#
loop_
_entity_poly.entity_id
_entity_poly.type
_entity_poly.pdbx_seq_one_letter_code
_entity_poly.pdbx_strand_id
1 'polypeptide(L)'
;QGAKEVKNYKTELKTELKKKNNKIVVGLAPSFPAFNHALNYNDWENILDKIGFDEVYEVSWGAQLIINEYQKLLKNSDKTIISSACPVVVNYISKYYPELVDNLAPIVSPMGALVKYLEKTLDNKTKIVLIGPCHAKKSEFANNKKVFGVLTYTEIYEMFSDIFDSDYQLDNINNNEEYTKIGDEARRLPIAGGLKSAVIDELSTKDRYIRAEGAEKLSGLFEMIINNELNPKFVDA
;
A
#
# COMPACT_ATOMS: atom_id res chain seq x y z
N GLN A 1 1.69 -11.47 -29.37
CA GLN A 1 1.52 -11.83 -27.95
C GLN A 1 1.00 -10.60 -27.26
N GLY A 2 -0.34 -10.52 -27.02
CA GLY A 2 -1.00 -9.37 -26.42
C GLY A 2 -0.56 -9.15 -24.97
N ALA A 3 0.47 -8.33 -24.78
CA ALA A 3 0.78 -7.82 -23.46
C ALA A 3 -0.43 -7.01 -22.98
N LYS A 4 -0.94 -7.28 -21.77
CA LYS A 4 -1.98 -6.48 -21.16
C LYS A 4 -1.42 -5.07 -20.96
N GLU A 5 -2.01 -4.08 -21.58
CA GLU A 5 -1.69 -2.69 -21.27
C GLU A 5 -2.08 -2.37 -19.82
N VAL A 6 -1.17 -1.73 -19.13
CA VAL A 6 -1.46 -1.21 -17.79
C VAL A 6 -2.39 -0.02 -17.96
N LYS A 7 -3.56 -0.06 -17.34
CA LYS A 7 -4.56 1.02 -17.44
C LYS A 7 -3.94 2.36 -17.07
N ASN A 8 -4.07 3.33 -17.97
CA ASN A 8 -3.55 4.67 -17.79
C ASN A 8 -4.69 5.61 -17.42
N TYR A 9 -4.63 6.21 -16.25
CA TYR A 9 -5.65 7.12 -15.74
C TYR A 9 -5.29 8.61 -15.92
N LYS A 10 -4.15 8.91 -16.57
CA LYS A 10 -3.59 10.27 -16.61
C LYS A 10 -4.55 11.29 -17.24
N THR A 11 -5.11 10.98 -18.41
CA THR A 11 -5.98 11.90 -19.15
C THR A 11 -7.32 12.10 -18.47
N GLU A 12 -7.93 10.99 -18.02
CA GLU A 12 -9.21 11.02 -17.30
C GLU A 12 -9.08 11.81 -15.99
N LEU A 13 -8.00 11.61 -15.24
CA LEU A 13 -7.77 12.32 -13.98
C LEU A 13 -7.59 13.83 -14.20
N LYS A 14 -6.76 14.23 -15.17
CA LYS A 14 -6.61 15.67 -15.52
C LYS A 14 -7.95 16.32 -15.87
N THR A 15 -8.81 15.57 -16.56
CA THR A 15 -10.14 16.04 -16.94
C THR A 15 -11.06 16.14 -15.72
N GLU A 16 -10.99 15.18 -14.81
CA GLU A 16 -11.85 15.15 -13.63
C GLU A 16 -11.48 16.24 -12.62
N LEU A 17 -10.19 16.46 -12.37
CA LEU A 17 -9.70 17.55 -11.51
C LEU A 17 -10.15 18.93 -11.98
N LYS A 18 -10.24 19.14 -13.31
CA LYS A 18 -10.73 20.41 -13.87
C LYS A 18 -12.23 20.66 -13.68
N LYS A 19 -13.04 19.59 -13.53
CA LYS A 19 -14.50 19.72 -13.44
C LYS A 19 -14.99 20.31 -12.13
N LYS A 20 -14.23 20.18 -11.04
CA LYS A 20 -14.57 20.62 -9.66
C LYS A 20 -15.98 20.23 -9.18
N ASN A 21 -16.57 19.20 -9.79
CA ASN A 21 -17.94 18.78 -9.49
C ASN A 21 -18.02 17.67 -8.43
N ASN A 22 -16.90 16.98 -8.21
CA ASN A 22 -16.80 15.88 -7.25
C ASN A 22 -15.55 16.10 -6.39
N LYS A 23 -15.67 15.79 -5.13
CA LYS A 23 -14.53 15.71 -4.22
C LYS A 23 -13.62 14.56 -4.64
N ILE A 24 -12.31 14.81 -4.73
CA ILE A 24 -11.30 13.81 -5.08
C ILE A 24 -10.24 13.79 -4.00
N VAL A 25 -10.16 12.67 -3.29
CA VAL A 25 -9.19 12.50 -2.21
C VAL A 25 -8.06 11.55 -2.63
N VAL A 26 -6.90 11.68 -2.01
CA VAL A 26 -5.71 10.87 -2.31
C VAL A 26 -5.37 9.96 -1.15
N GLY A 27 -5.10 8.69 -1.45
CA GLY A 27 -4.36 7.79 -0.56
C GLY A 27 -2.90 7.74 -0.98
N LEU A 28 -2.00 8.38 -0.21
CA LEU A 28 -0.57 8.46 -0.48
C LEU A 28 0.18 7.34 0.26
N ALA A 29 0.91 6.49 -0.48
CA ALA A 29 1.72 5.44 0.14
C ALA A 29 2.95 6.03 0.87
N PRO A 30 3.34 5.49 2.04
CA PRO A 30 4.43 6.04 2.85
C PRO A 30 5.83 5.80 2.27
N SER A 31 5.93 5.19 1.10
CA SER A 31 7.20 4.99 0.37
C SER A 31 7.64 6.18 -0.49
N PHE A 32 6.94 7.30 -0.44
CA PHE A 32 7.28 8.52 -1.20
C PHE A 32 8.72 9.01 -0.98
N PRO A 33 9.37 8.84 0.21
CA PRO A 33 10.76 9.26 0.36
C PRO A 33 11.73 8.48 -0.52
N ALA A 34 11.38 7.25 -0.93
CA ALA A 34 12.19 6.48 -1.87
C ALA A 34 12.11 7.03 -3.31
N PHE A 35 11.06 7.77 -3.64
CA PHE A 35 10.92 8.47 -4.92
C PHE A 35 11.65 9.82 -4.91
N ASN A 36 11.43 10.63 -3.88
CA ASN A 36 12.11 11.89 -3.68
C ASN A 36 12.34 12.15 -2.18
N HIS A 37 13.58 11.98 -1.73
CA HIS A 37 13.97 12.12 -0.32
C HIS A 37 13.96 13.58 0.17
N ALA A 38 13.90 14.55 -0.72
CA ALA A 38 13.81 15.97 -0.38
C ALA A 38 12.38 16.38 0.04
N LEU A 39 11.36 15.61 -0.33
CA LEU A 39 9.96 15.90 -0.04
C LEU A 39 9.49 15.11 1.17
N ASN A 40 9.02 15.79 2.19
CA ASN A 40 8.32 15.19 3.33
C ASN A 40 6.80 15.04 3.04
N TYR A 41 6.03 14.55 4.02
CA TYR A 41 4.59 14.35 3.84
C TYR A 41 3.84 15.66 3.60
N ASN A 42 4.18 16.71 4.33
CA ASN A 42 3.51 18.02 4.18
C ASN A 42 3.79 18.63 2.81
N ASP A 43 5.00 18.42 2.26
CA ASP A 43 5.34 18.84 0.91
C ASP A 43 4.46 18.15 -0.14
N TRP A 44 4.27 16.84 0.01
CA TRP A 44 3.36 16.08 -0.83
C TRP A 44 1.91 16.55 -0.70
N GLU A 45 1.43 16.81 0.51
CA GLU A 45 0.09 17.34 0.77
C GLU A 45 -0.12 18.69 0.05
N ASN A 46 0.84 19.61 0.16
CA ASN A 46 0.80 20.91 -0.51
C ASN A 46 0.84 20.79 -2.05
N ILE A 47 1.68 19.90 -2.57
CA ILE A 47 1.76 19.64 -4.01
C ILE A 47 0.42 19.09 -4.51
N LEU A 48 -0.16 18.13 -3.81
CA LEU A 48 -1.41 17.50 -4.20
C LEU A 48 -2.60 18.47 -4.11
N ASP A 49 -2.64 19.34 -3.10
CA ASP A 49 -3.62 20.44 -3.00
C ASP A 49 -3.49 21.38 -4.21
N LYS A 50 -2.29 21.83 -4.58
CA LYS A 50 -2.07 22.67 -5.76
C LYS A 50 -2.45 21.98 -7.07
N ILE A 51 -2.31 20.66 -7.16
CA ILE A 51 -2.78 19.88 -8.31
C ILE A 51 -4.32 19.90 -8.39
N GLY A 52 -4.99 20.10 -7.26
CA GLY A 52 -6.45 20.21 -7.17
C GLY A 52 -7.14 19.00 -6.52
N PHE A 53 -6.42 18.23 -5.71
CA PHE A 53 -7.03 17.25 -4.82
C PHE A 53 -7.55 17.93 -3.55
N ASP A 54 -8.64 17.40 -3.00
CA ASP A 54 -9.34 18.03 -1.87
C ASP A 54 -8.76 17.63 -0.51
N GLU A 55 -8.29 16.39 -0.37
CA GLU A 55 -7.71 15.85 0.88
C GLU A 55 -6.69 14.75 0.57
N VAL A 56 -5.70 14.63 1.45
CA VAL A 56 -4.67 13.60 1.37
C VAL A 56 -4.71 12.73 2.62
N TYR A 57 -4.74 11.41 2.43
CA TYR A 57 -4.73 10.40 3.48
C TYR A 57 -3.47 9.55 3.35
N GLU A 58 -2.75 9.37 4.43
CA GLU A 58 -1.59 8.46 4.43
C GLU A 58 -2.05 7.00 4.46
N VAL A 59 -1.52 6.18 3.54
CA VAL A 59 -1.83 4.73 3.50
C VAL A 59 -1.39 4.01 4.77
N SER A 60 -0.50 4.61 5.56
CA SER A 60 -0.11 4.11 6.88
C SER A 60 -1.28 4.00 7.86
N TRP A 61 -2.37 4.75 7.69
CA TRP A 61 -3.64 4.50 8.39
C TRP A 61 -4.15 3.08 8.15
N GLY A 62 -4.23 2.69 6.89
CA GLY A 62 -4.63 1.33 6.54
C GLY A 62 -3.63 0.28 7.02
N ALA A 63 -2.33 0.61 7.04
CA ALA A 63 -1.28 -0.23 7.59
C ALA A 63 -1.50 -0.47 9.09
N GLN A 64 -1.81 0.56 9.87
CA GLN A 64 -2.12 0.44 11.30
C GLN A 64 -3.31 -0.51 11.56
N LEU A 65 -4.34 -0.43 10.73
CA LEU A 65 -5.50 -1.31 10.85
C LEU A 65 -5.14 -2.77 10.62
N ILE A 66 -4.35 -3.07 9.58
CA ILE A 66 -4.00 -4.46 9.26
C ILE A 66 -3.00 -5.07 10.24
N ILE A 67 -2.10 -4.29 10.86
CA ILE A 67 -1.19 -4.80 11.90
C ILE A 67 -1.97 -5.50 13.01
N ASN A 68 -3.00 -4.86 13.53
CA ASN A 68 -3.85 -5.41 14.57
C ASN A 68 -4.54 -6.73 14.14
N GLU A 69 -5.00 -6.79 12.88
CA GLU A 69 -5.65 -7.99 12.34
C GLU A 69 -4.64 -9.13 12.14
N TYR A 70 -3.42 -8.84 11.67
CA TYR A 70 -2.35 -9.84 11.61
C TYR A 70 -1.97 -10.37 12.98
N GLN A 71 -1.84 -9.52 13.99
CA GLN A 71 -1.54 -9.94 15.36
C GLN A 71 -2.62 -10.88 15.90
N LYS A 72 -3.91 -10.57 15.69
CA LYS A 72 -5.03 -11.44 16.06
C LYS A 72 -4.98 -12.78 15.31
N LEU A 73 -4.76 -12.73 13.99
CA LEU A 73 -4.67 -13.92 13.15
C LEU A 73 -3.54 -14.84 13.63
N LEU A 74 -2.36 -14.28 13.86
CA LEU A 74 -1.19 -15.04 14.30
C LEU A 74 -1.36 -15.66 15.70
N LYS A 75 -2.08 -15.01 16.60
CA LYS A 75 -2.40 -15.58 17.92
C LYS A 75 -3.33 -16.80 17.83
N ASN A 76 -4.25 -16.80 16.87
CA ASN A 76 -5.33 -17.78 16.77
C ASN A 76 -5.13 -18.84 15.67
N SER A 77 -4.00 -18.82 14.96
CA SER A 77 -3.71 -19.78 13.88
C SER A 77 -2.55 -20.68 14.25
N ASP A 78 -2.69 -21.97 14.01
CA ASP A 78 -1.60 -22.94 14.08
C ASP A 78 -0.92 -23.19 12.73
N LYS A 79 -1.50 -22.65 11.64
CA LYS A 79 -0.94 -22.75 10.30
C LYS A 79 0.16 -21.73 10.09
N THR A 80 1.06 -22.00 9.15
CA THR A 80 1.90 -20.96 8.54
C THR A 80 1.02 -19.92 7.88
N ILE A 81 1.21 -18.65 8.21
CA ILE A 81 0.53 -17.51 7.58
C ILE A 81 1.51 -16.79 6.67
N ILE A 82 1.13 -16.59 5.42
CA ILE A 82 1.89 -15.81 4.44
C ILE A 82 1.20 -14.44 4.27
N SER A 83 1.99 -13.38 4.27
CA SER A 83 1.49 -12.02 4.14
C SER A 83 0.79 -11.81 2.79
N SER A 84 -0.40 -11.18 2.82
CA SER A 84 -1.19 -10.80 1.65
C SER A 84 -1.11 -9.29 1.35
N ALA A 85 -0.23 -8.56 2.03
CA ALA A 85 -0.07 -7.12 1.87
C ALA A 85 0.38 -6.70 0.46
N CYS A 86 1.11 -7.58 -0.23
CA CYS A 86 1.62 -7.36 -1.58
C CYS A 86 0.79 -8.12 -2.63
N PRO A 87 0.10 -7.43 -3.57
CA PRO A 87 -0.69 -8.09 -4.61
C PRO A 87 0.17 -8.92 -5.58
N VAL A 88 1.46 -8.62 -5.72
CA VAL A 88 2.38 -9.43 -6.54
C VAL A 88 2.57 -10.80 -5.90
N VAL A 89 2.78 -10.87 -4.59
CA VAL A 89 2.94 -12.13 -3.86
C VAL A 89 1.65 -12.95 -3.92
N VAL A 90 0.50 -12.33 -3.69
CA VAL A 90 -0.82 -12.99 -3.80
C VAL A 90 -1.01 -13.61 -5.18
N ASN A 91 -0.75 -12.83 -6.24
CA ASN A 91 -0.86 -13.33 -7.62
C ASN A 91 0.16 -14.43 -7.93
N TYR A 92 1.37 -14.32 -7.40
CA TYR A 92 2.44 -15.30 -7.60
C TYR A 92 2.07 -16.64 -6.97
N ILE A 93 1.61 -16.63 -5.71
CA ILE A 93 1.14 -17.82 -5.02
C ILE A 93 -0.07 -18.42 -5.76
N SER A 94 -1.09 -17.62 -6.04
CA SER A 94 -2.31 -18.12 -6.70
C SER A 94 -2.04 -18.77 -8.05
N LYS A 95 -0.97 -18.36 -8.74
CA LYS A 95 -0.65 -18.86 -10.08
C LYS A 95 0.32 -20.05 -10.08
N TYR A 96 1.31 -20.02 -9.19
CA TYR A 96 2.44 -20.96 -9.24
C TYR A 96 2.52 -21.91 -8.04
N TYR A 97 1.83 -21.58 -6.94
CA TYR A 97 1.83 -22.34 -5.68
C TYR A 97 0.41 -22.44 -5.11
N PRO A 98 -0.57 -23.00 -5.90
CA PRO A 98 -1.98 -23.04 -5.48
C PRO A 98 -2.19 -23.76 -4.14
N GLU A 99 -1.28 -24.67 -3.75
CA GLU A 99 -1.28 -25.38 -2.47
C GLU A 99 -1.12 -24.42 -1.28
N LEU A 100 -0.51 -23.25 -1.48
CA LEU A 100 -0.28 -22.25 -0.44
C LEU A 100 -1.36 -21.14 -0.39
N VAL A 101 -2.39 -21.21 -1.23
CA VAL A 101 -3.46 -20.20 -1.23
C VAL A 101 -4.16 -20.12 0.13
N ASP A 102 -4.37 -21.25 0.77
CA ASP A 102 -4.98 -21.33 2.11
C ASP A 102 -4.06 -20.83 3.25
N ASN A 103 -2.79 -20.58 2.95
CA ASN A 103 -1.82 -19.98 3.85
C ASN A 103 -1.77 -18.47 3.74
N LEU A 104 -2.32 -17.89 2.65
CA LEU A 104 -2.42 -16.45 2.52
C LEU A 104 -3.31 -15.86 3.62
N ALA A 105 -2.84 -14.80 4.26
CA ALA A 105 -3.66 -14.10 5.25
C ALA A 105 -4.96 -13.59 4.59
N PRO A 106 -6.15 -13.84 5.17
CA PRO A 106 -7.41 -13.28 4.66
C PRO A 106 -7.56 -11.80 5.02
N ILE A 107 -6.50 -11.04 4.82
CA ILE A 107 -6.38 -9.63 5.20
C ILE A 107 -6.07 -8.83 3.93
N VAL A 108 -6.78 -7.71 3.75
CA VAL A 108 -6.54 -6.81 2.62
C VAL A 108 -5.21 -6.08 2.74
N SER A 109 -4.71 -5.55 1.62
CA SER A 109 -3.50 -4.71 1.66
C SER A 109 -3.70 -3.42 2.46
N PRO A 110 -2.62 -2.72 2.88
CA PRO A 110 -2.72 -1.41 3.52
C PRO A 110 -3.57 -0.40 2.73
N MET A 111 -3.39 -0.33 1.42
CA MET A 111 -4.23 0.50 0.55
C MET A 111 -5.68 0.03 0.56
N GLY A 112 -5.93 -1.27 0.53
CA GLY A 112 -7.27 -1.84 0.62
C GLY A 112 -7.95 -1.54 1.94
N ALA A 113 -7.23 -1.55 3.05
CA ALA A 113 -7.77 -1.18 4.36
C ALA A 113 -8.11 0.31 4.43
N LEU A 114 -7.24 1.19 3.91
CA LEU A 114 -7.56 2.62 3.81
C LEU A 114 -8.80 2.85 2.95
N VAL A 115 -8.89 2.24 1.77
CA VAL A 115 -10.06 2.38 0.88
C VAL A 115 -11.33 1.95 1.59
N LYS A 116 -11.33 0.80 2.27
CA LYS A 116 -12.49 0.34 3.05
C LYS A 116 -12.91 1.31 4.18
N TYR A 117 -11.93 1.95 4.80
CA TYR A 117 -12.19 2.99 5.80
C TYR A 117 -12.83 4.22 5.14
N LEU A 118 -12.25 4.72 4.06
CA LEU A 118 -12.76 5.90 3.34
C LEU A 118 -14.14 5.66 2.70
N GLU A 119 -14.42 4.44 2.24
CA GLU A 119 -15.76 4.06 1.74
C GLU A 119 -16.87 4.20 2.80
N LYS A 120 -16.51 4.06 4.08
CA LYS A 120 -17.47 4.19 5.21
C LYS A 120 -17.59 5.62 5.73
N THR A 121 -16.57 6.43 5.54
CA THR A 121 -16.49 7.78 6.15
C THR A 121 -16.78 8.89 5.17
N LEU A 122 -16.51 8.68 3.87
CA LEU A 122 -16.74 9.68 2.83
C LEU A 122 -18.09 9.49 2.15
N ASP A 123 -18.63 10.58 1.63
CA ASP A 123 -19.87 10.55 0.85
C ASP A 123 -19.73 9.73 -0.45
N ASN A 124 -20.87 9.37 -1.04
CA ASN A 124 -20.90 8.52 -2.23
C ASN A 124 -20.35 9.17 -3.50
N LYS A 125 -20.25 10.48 -3.56
CA LYS A 125 -19.76 11.22 -4.73
C LYS A 125 -18.24 11.40 -4.70
N THR A 126 -17.62 11.30 -3.52
CA THR A 126 -16.16 11.41 -3.37
C THR A 126 -15.46 10.27 -4.09
N LYS A 127 -14.47 10.61 -4.89
CA LYS A 127 -13.58 9.66 -5.61
C LYS A 127 -12.25 9.53 -4.89
N ILE A 128 -11.70 8.33 -4.91
CA ILE A 128 -10.39 8.03 -4.30
C ILE A 128 -9.38 7.83 -5.41
N VAL A 129 -8.25 8.52 -5.35
CA VAL A 129 -7.05 8.27 -6.15
C VAL A 129 -5.98 7.70 -5.23
N LEU A 130 -5.31 6.64 -5.64
CA LEU A 130 -4.21 6.06 -4.87
C LEU A 130 -2.89 6.37 -5.56
N ILE A 131 -1.88 6.79 -4.78
CA ILE A 131 -0.53 7.08 -5.27
C ILE A 131 0.47 6.20 -4.51
N GLY A 132 1.32 5.48 -5.26
CA GLY A 132 2.31 4.60 -4.65
C GLY A 132 3.35 4.06 -5.65
N PRO A 133 4.25 3.16 -5.24
CA PRO A 133 5.39 2.75 -6.06
C PRO A 133 5.08 1.67 -7.11
N CYS A 134 3.90 1.00 -7.03
CA CYS A 134 3.72 -0.30 -7.66
C CYS A 134 2.54 -0.36 -8.64
N HIS A 135 2.81 -0.73 -9.91
CA HIS A 135 1.78 -0.95 -10.92
C HIS A 135 0.78 -2.07 -10.59
N ALA A 136 1.18 -3.08 -9.80
CA ALA A 136 0.29 -4.18 -9.42
C ALA A 136 -0.93 -3.71 -8.61
N LYS A 137 -0.84 -2.56 -7.94
CA LYS A 137 -1.97 -1.93 -7.26
C LYS A 137 -3.09 -1.52 -8.22
N LYS A 138 -2.80 -1.25 -9.48
CA LYS A 138 -3.83 -0.95 -10.50
C LYS A 138 -4.77 -2.13 -10.72
N SER A 139 -4.24 -3.36 -10.71
CA SER A 139 -5.07 -4.56 -10.85
C SER A 139 -5.85 -4.88 -9.57
N GLU A 140 -5.29 -4.61 -8.39
CA GLU A 140 -5.97 -4.79 -7.11
C GLU A 140 -7.27 -3.98 -7.03
N PHE A 141 -7.26 -2.76 -7.55
CA PHE A 141 -8.42 -1.86 -7.50
C PHE A 141 -9.21 -1.74 -8.82
N ALA A 142 -8.90 -2.55 -9.83
CA ALA A 142 -9.52 -2.44 -11.16
C ALA A 142 -11.06 -2.50 -11.16
N ASN A 143 -11.65 -3.21 -10.20
CA ASN A 143 -13.10 -3.38 -10.06
C ASN A 143 -13.70 -2.58 -8.90
N ASN A 144 -12.92 -1.76 -8.20
CA ASN A 144 -13.43 -0.93 -7.11
C ASN A 144 -14.07 0.35 -7.67
N LYS A 145 -15.36 0.54 -7.41
CA LYS A 145 -16.13 1.67 -7.96
C LYS A 145 -15.79 3.04 -7.32
N LYS A 146 -15.27 3.04 -6.11
CA LYS A 146 -14.88 4.26 -5.38
C LYS A 146 -13.47 4.71 -5.75
N VAL A 147 -12.59 3.78 -6.12
CA VAL A 147 -11.24 4.08 -6.57
C VAL A 147 -11.29 4.51 -8.03
N PHE A 148 -11.09 5.79 -8.26
CA PHE A 148 -11.02 6.36 -9.61
C PHE A 148 -9.82 5.82 -10.38
N GLY A 149 -8.67 5.72 -9.71
CA GLY A 149 -7.46 5.19 -10.30
C GLY A 149 -6.31 5.05 -9.32
N VAL A 150 -5.30 4.31 -9.78
CA VAL A 150 -4.03 4.15 -9.09
C VAL A 150 -2.92 4.71 -9.98
N LEU A 151 -2.08 5.58 -9.44
CA LEU A 151 -0.94 6.18 -10.10
C LEU A 151 0.35 5.77 -9.39
N THR A 152 1.43 5.63 -10.15
CA THR A 152 2.77 5.60 -9.56
C THR A 152 3.25 7.01 -9.27
N TYR A 153 4.28 7.14 -8.42
CA TYR A 153 4.93 8.44 -8.17
C TYR A 153 5.47 9.06 -9.47
N THR A 154 6.04 8.24 -10.35
CA THR A 154 6.51 8.70 -11.67
C THR A 154 5.35 9.22 -12.51
N GLU A 155 4.22 8.52 -12.53
CA GLU A 155 3.06 8.95 -13.31
C GLU A 155 2.48 10.29 -12.83
N ILE A 156 2.37 10.52 -11.52
CA ILE A 156 1.88 11.79 -11.00
C ILE A 156 2.88 12.93 -11.25
N TYR A 157 4.18 12.66 -11.07
CA TYR A 157 5.23 13.61 -11.39
C TYR A 157 5.21 14.01 -12.88
N GLU A 158 5.20 13.06 -13.81
CA GLU A 158 5.12 13.33 -15.25
C GLU A 158 3.87 14.14 -15.65
N MET A 159 2.77 13.98 -14.92
CA MET A 159 1.54 14.72 -15.18
C MET A 159 1.62 16.20 -14.77
N PHE A 160 2.39 16.52 -13.73
CA PHE A 160 2.39 17.79 -13.03
C PHE A 160 3.81 18.27 -12.66
N SER A 161 4.81 17.95 -13.51
CA SER A 161 6.22 18.29 -13.27
C SER A 161 6.42 19.77 -12.96
N ASP A 162 5.71 20.67 -13.66
CA ASP A 162 5.79 22.11 -13.44
C ASP A 162 5.45 22.51 -11.98
N ILE A 163 4.56 21.75 -11.32
CA ILE A 163 4.21 21.99 -9.92
C ILE A 163 5.27 21.38 -9.00
N PHE A 164 5.77 20.17 -9.32
CA PHE A 164 6.81 19.51 -8.53
C PHE A 164 8.16 20.24 -8.59
N ASP A 165 8.49 20.84 -9.74
CA ASP A 165 9.79 21.49 -10.00
C ASP A 165 9.76 23.00 -9.71
N SER A 166 8.60 23.59 -9.38
CA SER A 166 8.53 24.97 -8.95
C SER A 166 9.30 25.12 -7.62
N ASP A 167 10.19 26.15 -7.55
CA ASP A 167 10.94 26.48 -6.33
C ASP A 167 9.98 26.65 -5.15
N TYR A 168 9.83 25.58 -4.38
CA TYR A 168 9.04 25.58 -3.17
C TYR A 168 9.84 26.24 -2.06
N GLN A 169 9.57 27.51 -1.78
CA GLN A 169 9.73 28.00 -0.42
C GLN A 169 8.67 27.28 0.41
N LEU A 170 9.11 26.25 1.09
CA LEU A 170 8.29 25.48 2.04
C LEU A 170 7.95 26.43 3.20
N ASP A 171 6.82 27.12 3.08
CA ASP A 171 6.24 27.79 4.23
C ASP A 171 5.96 26.70 5.28
N ASN A 172 6.50 26.91 6.48
CA ASN A 172 6.29 26.04 7.63
C ASN A 172 4.79 25.90 7.90
N ILE A 173 4.15 24.90 7.28
CA ILE A 173 2.74 24.63 7.44
C ILE A 173 2.57 23.62 8.56
N ASN A 174 1.67 23.97 9.44
CA ASN A 174 1.19 23.29 10.63
C ASN A 174 1.31 21.77 10.56
N ASN A 175 1.96 21.19 11.58
CA ASN A 175 1.89 19.77 11.88
C ASN A 175 0.42 19.34 11.91
N ASN A 176 0.00 18.61 10.89
CA ASN A 176 -1.34 18.05 10.86
C ASN A 176 -1.47 17.08 12.05
N GLU A 177 -2.38 17.32 12.98
CA GLU A 177 -2.54 16.51 14.19
C GLU A 177 -2.87 15.04 13.87
N GLU A 178 -3.48 14.77 12.71
CA GLU A 178 -3.74 13.39 12.25
C GLU A 178 -2.46 12.66 11.88
N TYR A 179 -1.45 13.34 11.35
CA TYR A 179 -0.16 12.75 11.05
C TYR A 179 0.52 12.17 12.29
N THR A 180 0.32 12.77 13.45
CA THR A 180 0.92 12.33 14.72
C THR A 180 0.26 11.07 15.31
N LYS A 181 -0.95 10.71 14.86
CA LYS A 181 -1.71 9.55 15.35
C LYS A 181 -1.29 8.22 14.76
N ILE A 182 -0.54 8.24 13.65
CA ILE A 182 -0.05 7.02 12.99
C ILE A 182 1.28 6.61 13.63
N GLY A 183 1.34 5.38 14.11
CA GLY A 183 2.58 4.83 14.68
C GLY A 183 3.69 4.67 13.65
N ASP A 184 4.93 4.83 14.06
CA ASP A 184 6.11 4.64 13.22
C ASP A 184 6.18 3.24 12.58
N GLU A 185 5.66 2.23 13.26
CA GLU A 185 5.58 0.85 12.76
C GLU A 185 4.75 0.75 11.48
N ALA A 186 3.60 1.45 11.44
CA ALA A 186 2.74 1.48 10.27
C ALA A 186 3.40 2.18 9.07
N ARG A 187 4.20 3.22 9.31
CA ARG A 187 4.97 3.91 8.27
C ARG A 187 6.12 3.09 7.73
N ARG A 188 6.63 2.13 8.52
CA ARG A 188 7.71 1.22 8.12
C ARG A 188 7.24 0.00 7.33
N LEU A 189 5.93 -0.23 7.17
CA LEU A 189 5.43 -1.37 6.41
C LEU A 189 6.00 -1.49 4.98
N PRO A 190 6.28 -0.41 4.24
CA PRO A 190 6.91 -0.51 2.92
C PRO A 190 8.36 -0.99 2.93
N ILE A 191 9.01 -0.94 4.09
CA ILE A 191 10.38 -1.44 4.24
C ILE A 191 10.31 -2.97 4.36
N ALA A 192 11.23 -3.64 3.70
CA ALA A 192 11.32 -5.09 3.76
C ALA A 192 11.41 -5.63 5.18
N GLY A 193 10.50 -6.51 5.57
CA GLY A 193 10.34 -7.01 6.93
C GLY A 193 9.61 -6.02 7.87
N GLY A 194 9.05 -4.94 7.35
CA GLY A 194 8.29 -3.96 8.13
C GLY A 194 7.05 -4.56 8.78
N LEU A 195 6.28 -5.36 8.03
CA LEU A 195 5.12 -6.05 8.58
C LEU A 195 5.54 -7.10 9.61
N LYS A 196 6.58 -7.89 9.32
CA LYS A 196 7.14 -8.84 10.29
C LYS A 196 7.48 -8.15 11.60
N SER A 197 8.20 -7.02 11.54
CA SER A 197 8.61 -6.28 12.73
C SER A 197 7.43 -5.73 13.53
N ALA A 198 6.36 -5.32 12.85
CA ALA A 198 5.16 -4.76 13.47
C ALA A 198 4.25 -5.81 14.12
N VAL A 199 4.32 -7.08 13.69
CA VAL A 199 3.44 -8.15 14.19
C VAL A 199 4.10 -9.10 15.19
N ILE A 200 5.44 -9.07 15.30
CA ILE A 200 6.18 -9.89 16.27
C ILE A 200 5.90 -9.37 17.68
N ASP A 201 5.41 -10.26 18.55
CA ASP A 201 5.37 -10.05 19.99
C ASP A 201 6.78 -10.29 20.59
N GLU A 202 7.19 -9.49 21.58
CA GLU A 202 8.48 -9.62 22.26
C GLU A 202 8.73 -11.03 22.86
N LEU A 203 7.64 -11.76 23.12
CA LEU A 203 7.68 -13.14 23.64
C LEU A 203 7.80 -14.20 22.54
N SER A 204 7.75 -13.85 21.26
CA SER A 204 7.81 -14.81 20.18
C SER A 204 9.26 -15.15 19.81
N THR A 205 9.53 -16.46 19.63
CA THR A 205 10.83 -16.91 19.12
C THR A 205 11.03 -16.42 17.70
N LYS A 206 12.06 -15.58 17.48
CA LYS A 206 12.36 -14.92 16.18
C LYS A 206 12.47 -15.88 15.00
N ASP A 207 12.83 -17.13 15.27
CA ASP A 207 13.08 -18.17 14.25
C ASP A 207 11.82 -18.65 13.52
N ARG A 208 10.63 -18.36 14.04
CA ARG A 208 9.36 -18.73 13.41
C ARG A 208 8.80 -17.64 12.47
N TYR A 209 9.42 -16.48 12.40
CA TYR A 209 8.98 -15.34 11.59
C TYR A 209 10.04 -15.06 10.51
N ILE A 210 9.70 -15.39 9.27
CA ILE A 210 10.61 -15.30 8.13
C ILE A 210 10.27 -14.06 7.30
N ARG A 211 11.29 -13.41 6.79
CA ARG A 211 11.21 -12.41 5.73
C ARG A 211 11.84 -12.98 4.48
N ALA A 212 11.17 -12.86 3.34
CA ALA A 212 11.71 -13.24 2.04
C ALA A 212 11.35 -12.21 0.97
N GLU A 213 12.31 -11.90 0.12
CA GLU A 213 12.16 -10.94 -0.98
C GLU A 213 12.78 -11.49 -2.26
N GLY A 214 12.12 -11.19 -3.38
CA GLY A 214 12.55 -11.63 -4.71
C GLY A 214 12.05 -13.03 -5.04
N ALA A 215 11.78 -13.26 -6.33
CA ALA A 215 11.12 -14.48 -6.82
C ALA A 215 11.89 -15.75 -6.45
N GLU A 216 13.21 -15.74 -6.58
CA GLU A 216 14.07 -16.91 -6.31
C GLU A 216 14.00 -17.36 -4.85
N LYS A 217 14.15 -16.40 -3.89
CA LYS A 217 14.07 -16.71 -2.46
C LYS A 217 12.66 -17.14 -2.04
N LEU A 218 11.64 -16.51 -2.61
CA LEU A 218 10.25 -16.89 -2.36
C LEU A 218 9.94 -18.28 -2.90
N SER A 219 10.41 -18.63 -4.11
CA SER A 219 10.27 -19.99 -4.65
C SER A 219 10.85 -21.03 -3.72
N GLY A 220 12.12 -20.91 -3.35
CA GLY A 220 12.77 -21.86 -2.47
C GLY A 220 12.08 -21.99 -1.10
N LEU A 221 11.64 -20.86 -0.52
CA LEU A 221 10.91 -20.88 0.74
C LEU A 221 9.56 -21.59 0.61
N PHE A 222 8.81 -21.33 -0.47
CA PHE A 222 7.50 -21.95 -0.70
C PHE A 222 7.62 -23.46 -0.92
N GLU A 223 8.63 -23.91 -1.66
CA GLU A 223 8.94 -25.33 -1.85
C GLU A 223 9.24 -26.02 -0.51
N MET A 224 10.06 -25.42 0.34
CA MET A 224 10.36 -25.97 1.69
C MET A 224 9.10 -26.06 2.56
N ILE A 225 8.18 -25.09 2.46
CA ILE A 225 6.91 -25.13 3.22
C ILE A 225 6.00 -26.25 2.68
N ILE A 226 5.86 -26.39 1.37
CA ILE A 226 5.03 -27.43 0.73
C ILE A 226 5.55 -28.82 1.08
N ASN A 227 6.87 -29.00 1.07
CA ASN A 227 7.52 -30.28 1.41
C ASN A 227 7.56 -30.57 2.91
N ASN A 228 7.02 -29.71 3.77
CA ASN A 228 7.09 -29.78 5.23
C ASN A 228 8.52 -29.76 5.79
N GLU A 229 9.49 -29.26 5.05
CA GLU A 229 10.88 -29.08 5.50
C GLU A 229 11.02 -27.85 6.42
N LEU A 230 10.10 -26.89 6.29
CA LEU A 230 10.06 -25.68 7.08
C LEU A 230 8.61 -25.31 7.43
N ASN A 231 8.37 -24.98 8.70
CA ASN A 231 7.03 -24.62 9.19
C ASN A 231 7.08 -23.30 9.99
N PRO A 232 7.26 -22.16 9.33
CA PRO A 232 7.27 -20.86 10.00
C PRO A 232 5.87 -20.48 10.49
N LYS A 233 5.80 -19.68 11.53
CA LYS A 233 4.54 -19.09 11.99
C LYS A 233 4.04 -18.02 11.03
N PHE A 234 4.96 -17.21 10.51
CA PHE A 234 4.67 -16.10 9.62
C PHE A 234 5.76 -15.89 8.56
N VAL A 235 5.33 -15.63 7.34
CA VAL A 235 6.17 -15.23 6.22
C VAL A 235 5.78 -13.83 5.79
N ASP A 236 6.69 -12.88 5.95
CA ASP A 236 6.59 -11.52 5.39
C ASP A 236 7.25 -11.51 4.01
N ALA A 237 6.42 -11.53 2.98
CA ALA A 237 6.79 -11.73 1.58
C ALA A 237 6.46 -10.52 0.71
#